data_fcdd7c20923fac172e23da6f159aff01
#
_entry.id   fcdd7c20923fac172e23da6f159aff01
#
_cell.length_a   1.000
_cell.length_b   1.000
_cell.length_c   1.000
_cell.angle_alpha   90.00
_cell.angle_beta   90.00
_cell.angle_gamma   90.00
#
_symmetry.space_group_name_H-M   'P 1'
#
loop_
_entity.id
_entity.type
_entity.pdbx_description
1 polymer ?
#
loop_
_entity_poly.entity_id
_entity_poly.type
_entity_poly.pdbx_seq_one_letter_code
_entity_poly.pdbx_strand_id
1 'polypeptide(L)'
;MERFKSIFEGLDVAYGQHQSEGKRADGKQEGKSYIVKQEVKDELWTEHLNGNGPSLGIIPIKADNTARWGCIDIDTYPIDYKKIINSIRNLQLPLVPCRSKSGGMHIFLFFKNPVSARLVREKLREVASGLGYSAVEVFPKQSTILIEKGDLGNFLNLPYYNSKSTTRYAYKDDGTAATLPEFYALYDK
;
A
#
# COMPACT_ATOMS: atom_id res chain seq x y z
N MET A 1 12.46 1.95 -11.65
CA MET A 1 12.30 2.73 -10.40
C MET A 1 11.33 3.90 -10.64
N GLU A 2 11.57 4.81 -11.58
CA GLU A 2 10.73 6.01 -11.83
C GLU A 2 9.22 5.72 -11.92
N ARG A 3 8.85 4.67 -12.67
CA ARG A 3 7.44 4.28 -12.80
C ARG A 3 6.83 3.84 -11.46
N PHE A 4 7.55 3.07 -10.66
CA PHE A 4 7.07 2.64 -9.35
C PHE A 4 6.86 3.83 -8.41
N LYS A 5 7.83 4.78 -8.39
CA LYS A 5 7.72 6.02 -7.66
C LYS A 5 6.49 6.83 -8.08
N SER A 6 6.27 7.03 -9.39
CA SER A 6 5.13 7.82 -9.89
C SER A 6 3.76 7.22 -9.54
N ILE A 7 3.67 5.89 -9.37
CA ILE A 7 2.45 5.18 -8.96
C ILE A 7 2.16 5.41 -7.47
N PHE A 8 3.21 5.34 -6.63
CA PHE A 8 3.07 5.36 -5.17
C PHE A 8 3.48 6.67 -4.51
N GLU A 9 3.67 7.75 -5.27
CA GLU A 9 3.98 9.04 -4.68
C GLU A 9 2.92 9.48 -3.65
N GLY A 10 3.37 10.17 -2.60
CA GLY A 10 2.54 10.67 -1.52
C GLY A 10 3.15 11.90 -0.88
N LEU A 11 3.16 11.97 0.45
CA LEU A 11 3.88 13.01 1.18
C LEU A 11 5.38 12.89 0.93
N ASP A 12 6.02 14.00 0.58
CA ASP A 12 7.44 14.06 0.19
C ASP A 12 8.39 14.40 1.34
N VAL A 13 7.88 15.01 2.43
CA VAL A 13 8.68 15.47 3.58
C VAL A 13 8.82 14.42 4.70
N ALA A 14 8.17 13.29 4.56
CA ALA A 14 8.25 12.19 5.52
C ALA A 14 7.85 10.86 4.86
N TYR A 15 8.40 9.77 5.38
CA TYR A 15 8.12 8.41 4.92
C TYR A 15 8.18 7.40 6.06
N GLY A 16 7.66 6.23 5.84
CA GLY A 16 7.80 5.10 6.75
C GLY A 16 8.95 4.20 6.38
N GLN A 17 9.58 3.61 7.39
CA GLN A 17 10.50 2.50 7.22
C GLN A 17 10.06 1.32 8.07
N HIS A 18 10.27 0.11 7.55
CA HIS A 18 10.13 -1.11 8.32
C HIS A 18 11.41 -1.93 8.20
N GLN A 19 12.03 -2.16 9.34
CA GLN A 19 13.20 -3.01 9.49
C GLN A 19 12.80 -4.34 10.13
N SER A 20 13.09 -5.44 9.44
CA SER A 20 12.88 -6.78 10.01
C SER A 20 13.98 -7.07 11.04
N GLU A 21 13.61 -7.51 12.23
CA GLU A 21 14.54 -7.86 13.32
C GLU A 21 14.69 -9.38 13.51
N GLY A 22 13.99 -10.19 12.71
CA GLY A 22 14.02 -11.65 12.80
C GLY A 22 12.66 -12.31 12.72
N LYS A 23 12.57 -13.56 13.15
CA LYS A 23 11.31 -14.30 13.31
C LYS A 23 11.08 -14.59 14.79
N ARG A 24 9.89 -14.37 15.26
CA ARG A 24 9.43 -14.81 16.59
C ARG A 24 9.34 -16.33 16.63
N ALA A 25 9.27 -16.88 17.84
CA ALA A 25 9.10 -18.32 18.06
C ALA A 25 7.80 -18.89 17.42
N ASP A 26 6.78 -18.04 17.22
CA ASP A 26 5.53 -18.37 16.52
C ASP A 26 5.62 -18.27 14.99
N GLY A 27 6.81 -18.02 14.45
CA GLY A 27 7.08 -17.91 13.02
C GLY A 27 6.72 -16.55 12.38
N LYS A 28 6.12 -15.63 13.13
CA LYS A 28 5.84 -14.27 12.63
C LYS A 28 7.12 -13.45 12.51
N GLN A 29 7.20 -12.65 11.45
CA GLN A 29 8.30 -11.68 11.31
C GLN A 29 8.19 -10.60 12.38
N GLU A 30 9.25 -10.45 13.17
CA GLU A 30 9.43 -9.34 14.09
C GLU A 30 10.12 -8.18 13.38
N GLY A 31 9.75 -6.94 13.73
CA GLY A 31 10.38 -5.79 13.14
C GLY A 31 9.74 -4.49 13.61
N LYS A 32 10.50 -3.42 13.49
CA LYS A 32 10.08 -2.08 13.88
C LYS A 32 9.65 -1.26 12.67
N SER A 33 8.53 -0.58 12.83
CA SER A 33 8.02 0.40 11.87
C SER A 33 8.08 1.78 12.49
N TYR A 34 8.64 2.76 11.78
CA TYR A 34 8.78 4.13 12.27
C TYR A 34 8.69 5.14 11.13
N ILE A 35 8.34 6.38 11.47
CA ILE A 35 8.31 7.50 10.52
C ILE A 35 9.65 8.21 10.56
N VAL A 36 10.22 8.45 9.37
CA VAL A 36 11.39 9.29 9.15
C VAL A 36 10.92 10.64 8.63
N LYS A 37 11.25 11.71 9.36
CA LYS A 37 10.87 13.09 9.00
C LYS A 37 11.97 13.72 8.14
N GLN A 38 12.06 13.22 6.91
CA GLN A 38 13.02 13.66 5.89
C GLN A 38 12.39 13.50 4.52
N GLU A 39 12.96 14.15 3.52
CA GLU A 39 12.57 14.03 2.12
C GLU A 39 12.66 12.59 1.62
N VAL A 40 11.68 12.20 0.81
CA VAL A 40 11.64 10.87 0.17
C VAL A 40 12.54 10.88 -1.06
N LYS A 41 13.82 10.54 -0.87
CA LYS A 41 14.83 10.54 -1.93
C LYS A 41 14.70 9.34 -2.87
N ASP A 42 15.23 9.49 -4.09
CA ASP A 42 15.17 8.46 -5.14
C ASP A 42 15.91 7.16 -4.76
N GLU A 43 16.96 7.26 -3.96
CA GLU A 43 17.70 6.10 -3.47
C GLU A 43 16.81 5.14 -2.68
N LEU A 44 15.87 5.65 -1.86
CA LEU A 44 14.96 4.84 -1.06
C LEU A 44 14.07 3.92 -1.91
N TRP A 45 13.62 4.42 -3.07
CA TRP A 45 12.82 3.63 -4.01
C TRP A 45 13.65 2.52 -4.65
N THR A 46 14.88 2.84 -5.02
CA THR A 46 15.83 1.87 -5.59
C THR A 46 16.20 0.79 -4.58
N GLU A 47 16.52 1.18 -3.35
CA GLU A 47 16.83 0.28 -2.24
C GLU A 47 15.66 -0.65 -1.92
N HIS A 48 14.43 -0.10 -1.86
CA HIS A 48 13.22 -0.88 -1.64
C HIS A 48 13.05 -1.98 -2.70
N LEU A 49 13.11 -1.62 -3.98
CA LEU A 49 12.94 -2.59 -5.07
C LEU A 49 14.07 -3.63 -5.14
N ASN A 50 15.27 -3.28 -4.69
CA ASN A 50 16.42 -4.19 -4.64
C ASN A 50 16.49 -5.01 -3.35
N GLY A 51 15.67 -4.70 -2.34
CA GLY A 51 15.68 -5.37 -1.05
C GLY A 51 16.88 -4.97 -0.16
N ASN A 52 17.42 -3.77 -0.39
CA ASN A 52 18.53 -3.23 0.39
C ASN A 52 17.98 -2.36 1.54
N GLY A 53 18.47 -2.60 2.76
CA GLY A 53 18.04 -1.83 3.92
C GLY A 53 16.57 -2.04 4.33
N PRO A 54 15.98 -1.10 5.07
CA PRO A 54 14.58 -1.14 5.48
C PRO A 54 13.62 -1.01 4.30
N SER A 55 12.45 -1.65 4.38
CA SER A 55 11.44 -1.45 3.35
C SER A 55 10.77 -0.09 3.48
N LEU A 56 10.49 0.55 2.33
CA LEU A 56 9.86 1.85 2.24
C LEU A 56 8.35 1.75 2.48
N GLY A 57 7.82 2.70 3.23
CA GLY A 57 6.42 2.99 3.36
C GLY A 57 6.14 4.43 2.96
N ILE A 58 5.02 4.68 2.29
CA ILE A 58 4.62 6.02 1.86
C ILE A 58 3.35 6.45 2.56
N ILE A 59 3.29 7.72 2.93
CA ILE A 59 2.10 8.40 3.47
C ILE A 59 1.28 8.85 2.25
N PRO A 60 0.10 8.28 1.97
CA PRO A 60 -0.60 8.55 0.72
C PRO A 60 -1.20 9.95 0.64
N ILE A 61 -1.53 10.59 1.76
CA ILE A 61 -2.04 11.97 1.80
C ILE A 61 -0.89 12.96 1.62
N LYS A 62 -1.02 13.89 0.66
CA LYS A 62 -0.06 14.94 0.35
C LYS A 62 -0.31 16.20 1.20
N ALA A 63 0.63 17.14 1.17
CA ALA A 63 0.56 18.40 1.94
C ALA A 63 -0.70 19.23 1.64
N ASP A 64 -1.24 19.12 0.43
CA ASP A 64 -2.48 19.77 -0.02
C ASP A 64 -3.76 18.99 0.31
N ASN A 65 -3.65 17.95 1.14
CA ASN A 65 -4.74 17.05 1.54
C ASN A 65 -5.37 16.27 0.36
N THR A 66 -4.62 16.05 -0.71
CA THR A 66 -4.99 15.15 -1.80
C THR A 66 -4.23 13.82 -1.73
N ALA A 67 -4.70 12.83 -2.48
CA ALA A 67 -4.00 11.57 -2.69
C ALA A 67 -4.18 11.08 -4.13
N ARG A 68 -3.20 10.40 -4.68
CA ARG A 68 -3.28 9.73 -5.99
C ARG A 68 -3.58 8.25 -5.89
N TRP A 69 -3.52 7.71 -4.69
CA TRP A 69 -3.87 6.33 -4.40
C TRP A 69 -4.40 6.20 -2.97
N GLY A 70 -5.10 5.13 -2.75
CA GLY A 70 -5.47 4.72 -1.40
C GLY A 70 -5.49 3.20 -1.30
N CYS A 71 -5.68 2.68 -0.10
CA CYS A 71 -5.59 1.26 0.18
C CYS A 71 -6.61 0.83 1.24
N ILE A 72 -7.22 -0.32 1.02
CA ILE A 72 -7.96 -1.08 2.04
C ILE A 72 -6.97 -2.08 2.61
N ASP A 73 -6.75 -2.07 3.94
CA ASP A 73 -5.80 -2.92 4.64
C ASP A 73 -6.54 -4.03 5.40
N ILE A 74 -6.47 -5.25 4.88
CA ILE A 74 -7.14 -6.43 5.46
C ILE A 74 -6.11 -7.26 6.21
N ASP A 75 -6.14 -7.19 7.53
CA ASP A 75 -5.29 -7.95 8.45
C ASP A 75 -6.09 -8.96 9.31
N THR A 76 -7.30 -9.33 8.86
CA THR A 76 -8.16 -10.32 9.53
C THR A 76 -7.85 -11.72 9.02
N TYR A 77 -7.41 -12.61 9.86
CA TYR A 77 -6.99 -13.97 9.50
C TYR A 77 -8.00 -15.04 9.95
N PRO A 78 -8.16 -16.16 9.19
CA PRO A 78 -7.51 -16.44 7.91
C PRO A 78 -8.11 -15.61 6.76
N ILE A 79 -7.28 -15.25 5.76
CA ILE A 79 -7.72 -14.51 4.58
C ILE A 79 -8.03 -15.50 3.44
N ASP A 80 -9.21 -15.38 2.87
CA ASP A 80 -9.58 -16.05 1.62
C ASP A 80 -9.25 -15.12 0.43
N TYR A 81 -7.99 -15.15 0.02
CA TYR A 81 -7.51 -14.34 -1.13
C TYR A 81 -8.32 -14.57 -2.39
N LYS A 82 -8.67 -15.85 -2.70
CA LYS A 82 -9.41 -16.20 -3.92
C LYS A 82 -10.80 -15.58 -3.93
N LYS A 83 -11.49 -15.61 -2.79
CA LYS A 83 -12.81 -15.00 -2.65
C LYS A 83 -12.75 -13.50 -2.92
N ILE A 84 -11.78 -12.79 -2.33
CA ILE A 84 -11.62 -11.35 -2.51
C ILE A 84 -11.30 -11.01 -3.97
N ILE A 85 -10.32 -11.68 -4.58
CA ILE A 85 -9.92 -11.49 -5.98
C ILE A 85 -11.11 -11.74 -6.93
N ASN A 86 -11.86 -12.82 -6.70
CA ASN A 86 -13.05 -13.13 -7.49
C ASN A 86 -14.13 -12.06 -7.34
N SER A 87 -14.34 -11.51 -6.12
CA SER A 87 -15.30 -10.44 -5.89
C SER A 87 -14.89 -9.16 -6.62
N ILE A 88 -13.62 -8.76 -6.55
CA ILE A 88 -13.08 -7.61 -7.28
C ILE A 88 -13.32 -7.77 -8.79
N ARG A 89 -12.96 -8.93 -9.34
CA ARG A 89 -13.12 -9.24 -10.77
C ARG A 89 -14.59 -9.24 -11.20
N ASN A 90 -15.45 -9.94 -10.46
CA ASN A 90 -16.86 -10.10 -10.83
C ASN A 90 -17.62 -8.76 -10.77
N LEU A 91 -17.24 -7.88 -9.85
CA LEU A 91 -17.78 -6.53 -9.72
C LEU A 91 -17.06 -5.52 -10.63
N GLN A 92 -16.07 -5.95 -11.41
CA GLN A 92 -15.28 -5.10 -12.31
C GLN A 92 -14.71 -3.86 -11.60
N LEU A 93 -14.28 -4.02 -10.34
CA LEU A 93 -13.73 -2.91 -9.57
C LEU A 93 -12.29 -2.61 -10.02
N PRO A 94 -11.92 -1.33 -10.20
CA PRO A 94 -10.57 -0.93 -10.61
C PRO A 94 -9.60 -0.99 -9.41
N LEU A 95 -9.44 -2.18 -8.86
CA LEU A 95 -8.67 -2.43 -7.65
C LEU A 95 -7.52 -3.40 -7.91
N VAL A 96 -6.36 -3.14 -7.33
CA VAL A 96 -5.19 -4.02 -7.42
C VAL A 96 -4.92 -4.65 -6.05
N PRO A 97 -5.29 -5.93 -5.85
CA PRO A 97 -5.01 -6.63 -4.61
C PRO A 97 -3.54 -7.07 -4.55
N CYS A 98 -2.87 -6.74 -3.45
CA CYS A 98 -1.49 -7.14 -3.18
C CYS A 98 -1.39 -7.89 -1.86
N ARG A 99 -0.49 -8.87 -1.77
CA ARG A 99 -0.14 -9.50 -0.51
C ARG A 99 0.64 -8.53 0.37
N SER A 100 0.19 -8.32 1.60
CA SER A 100 0.90 -7.47 2.56
C SER A 100 2.11 -8.15 3.17
N LYS A 101 2.93 -7.42 3.90
CA LYS A 101 4.12 -7.91 4.60
C LYS A 101 3.79 -9.04 5.58
N SER A 102 2.72 -8.91 6.33
CA SER A 102 2.26 -9.86 7.36
C SER A 102 1.50 -11.06 6.78
N GLY A 103 1.27 -11.10 5.48
CA GLY A 103 0.40 -12.08 4.83
C GLY A 103 -1.07 -11.66 4.86
N GLY A 104 -1.37 -10.41 5.16
CA GLY A 104 -2.65 -9.77 4.93
C GLY A 104 -2.84 -9.38 3.46
N MET A 105 -3.82 -8.53 3.17
CA MET A 105 -4.07 -8.02 1.83
C MET A 105 -4.20 -6.50 1.83
N HIS A 106 -3.39 -5.84 1.03
CA HIS A 106 -3.52 -4.45 0.66
C HIS A 106 -4.26 -4.35 -0.67
N ILE A 107 -5.43 -3.73 -0.70
CA ILE A 107 -6.20 -3.55 -1.95
C ILE A 107 -6.08 -2.09 -2.35
N PHE A 108 -5.31 -1.83 -3.41
CA PHE A 108 -5.03 -0.48 -3.88
C PHE A 108 -6.09 0.02 -4.85
N LEU A 109 -6.43 1.30 -4.72
CA LEU A 109 -7.20 2.09 -5.67
C LEU A 109 -6.32 3.26 -6.11
N PHE A 110 -6.13 3.42 -7.43
CA PHE A 110 -5.31 4.46 -8.02
C PHE A 110 -6.17 5.49 -8.75
N PHE A 111 -5.70 6.73 -8.79
CA PHE A 111 -6.38 7.84 -9.44
C PHE A 111 -5.46 8.50 -10.46
N LYS A 112 -5.99 8.78 -11.65
CA LYS A 112 -5.25 9.49 -12.70
C LYS A 112 -4.82 10.90 -12.25
N ASN A 113 -5.70 11.60 -11.53
CA ASN A 113 -5.45 12.93 -10.96
C ASN A 113 -5.55 12.88 -9.44
N PRO A 114 -4.88 13.78 -8.70
CA PRO A 114 -5.05 13.88 -7.26
C PRO A 114 -6.52 14.11 -6.87
N VAL A 115 -7.00 13.41 -5.85
CA VAL A 115 -8.36 13.50 -5.31
C VAL A 115 -8.27 13.83 -3.83
N SER A 116 -9.23 14.60 -3.31
CA SER A 116 -9.30 14.88 -1.87
C SER A 116 -9.20 13.60 -1.04
N ALA A 117 -8.30 13.58 -0.06
CA ALA A 117 -8.10 12.42 0.81
C ALA A 117 -9.39 11.99 1.52
N ARG A 118 -10.29 12.94 1.82
CA ARG A 118 -11.62 12.65 2.37
C ARG A 118 -12.43 11.79 1.43
N LEU A 119 -12.52 12.15 0.16
CA LEU A 119 -13.27 11.37 -0.86
C LEU A 119 -12.65 10.00 -1.10
N VAL A 120 -11.31 9.92 -1.13
CA VAL A 120 -10.60 8.63 -1.23
C VAL A 120 -11.00 7.71 -0.08
N ARG A 121 -10.99 8.20 1.16
CA ARG A 121 -11.37 7.44 2.35
C ARG A 121 -12.84 7.00 2.32
N GLU A 122 -13.74 7.90 1.95
CA GLU A 122 -15.18 7.60 1.84
C GLU A 122 -15.40 6.48 0.82
N LYS A 123 -14.78 6.59 -0.36
CA LYS A 123 -14.89 5.57 -1.42
C LYS A 123 -14.30 4.23 -1.01
N LEU A 124 -13.15 4.21 -0.37
CA LEU A 124 -12.53 2.97 0.09
C LEU A 124 -13.36 2.27 1.17
N ARG A 125 -14.00 3.01 2.08
CA ARG A 125 -14.91 2.44 3.09
C ARG A 125 -16.15 1.84 2.47
N GLU A 126 -16.74 2.53 1.48
CA GLU A 126 -17.87 2.00 0.69
C GLU A 126 -17.48 0.69 0.02
N VAL A 127 -16.35 0.66 -0.68
CA VAL A 127 -15.84 -0.52 -1.38
C VAL A 127 -15.52 -1.64 -0.38
N ALA A 128 -14.83 -1.35 0.72
CA ALA A 128 -14.52 -2.34 1.75
C ALA A 128 -15.78 -2.97 2.33
N SER A 129 -16.81 -2.15 2.60
CA SER A 129 -18.11 -2.63 3.06
C SER A 129 -18.80 -3.53 2.02
N GLY A 130 -18.77 -3.14 0.75
CA GLY A 130 -19.30 -3.95 -0.37
C GLY A 130 -18.57 -5.29 -0.55
N LEU A 131 -17.29 -5.35 -0.20
CA LEU A 131 -16.50 -6.59 -0.18
C LEU A 131 -16.69 -7.43 1.09
N GLY A 132 -17.48 -6.94 2.09
CA GLY A 132 -17.72 -7.60 3.36
C GLY A 132 -16.69 -7.30 4.46
N TYR A 133 -15.92 -6.23 4.31
CA TYR A 133 -14.83 -5.83 5.21
C TYR A 133 -15.04 -4.42 5.79
N SER A 134 -16.20 -4.12 6.36
CA SER A 134 -16.56 -2.78 6.85
C SER A 134 -15.71 -2.25 8.03
N ALA A 135 -15.08 -3.14 8.79
CA ALA A 135 -14.31 -2.79 10.00
C ALA A 135 -12.79 -2.68 9.78
N VAL A 136 -12.32 -2.78 8.53
CA VAL A 136 -10.88 -2.72 8.23
C VAL A 136 -10.36 -1.29 8.11
N GLU A 137 -9.07 -1.14 8.26
CA GLU A 137 -8.41 0.15 8.06
C GLU A 137 -8.37 0.54 6.58
N VAL A 138 -8.47 1.85 6.31
CA VAL A 138 -8.26 2.41 4.97
C VAL A 138 -7.21 3.52 5.03
N PHE A 139 -6.39 3.60 3.99
CA PHE A 139 -5.37 4.63 3.82
C PHE A 139 -5.70 5.53 2.62
N PRO A 140 -5.54 6.85 2.73
CA PRO A 140 -5.06 7.58 3.90
C PRO A 140 -5.98 7.41 5.12
N LYS A 141 -5.39 7.32 6.35
CA LYS A 141 -6.18 7.26 7.59
C LYS A 141 -6.79 8.62 7.94
N GLN A 142 -6.13 9.70 7.56
CA GLN A 142 -6.56 11.08 7.77
C GLN A 142 -7.27 11.63 6.52
N SER A 143 -8.25 12.48 6.71
CA SER A 143 -8.88 13.29 5.65
C SER A 143 -8.13 14.61 5.41
N THR A 144 -7.42 15.08 6.45
CA THR A 144 -6.59 16.29 6.44
C THR A 144 -5.37 16.05 7.32
N ILE A 145 -4.26 16.70 6.98
CA ILE A 145 -3.05 16.81 7.80
C ILE A 145 -2.62 18.27 7.90
N LEU A 146 -1.92 18.60 8.97
CA LEU A 146 -1.37 19.94 9.22
C LEU A 146 0.13 19.79 9.50
N ILE A 147 0.92 19.81 8.43
CA ILE A 147 2.36 19.55 8.48
C ILE A 147 3.07 20.53 9.41
N GLU A 148 2.67 21.80 9.39
CA GLU A 148 3.21 22.85 10.26
C GLU A 148 2.96 22.58 11.75
N LYS A 149 2.00 21.71 12.10
CA LYS A 149 1.72 21.23 13.46
C LYS A 149 2.33 19.87 13.76
N GLY A 150 3.11 19.32 12.80
CA GLY A 150 3.76 18.01 12.94
C GLY A 150 2.84 16.81 12.67
N ASP A 151 1.61 17.04 12.19
CA ASP A 151 0.72 15.97 11.74
C ASP A 151 1.08 15.57 10.31
N LEU A 152 1.69 14.39 10.17
CA LEU A 152 2.18 13.85 8.90
C LEU A 152 1.28 12.77 8.30
N GLY A 153 0.29 12.30 9.06
CA GLY A 153 -0.51 11.15 8.69
C GLY A 153 0.20 9.81 8.91
N ASN A 154 -0.40 8.73 8.40
CA ASN A 154 0.10 7.37 8.55
C ASN A 154 0.61 6.83 7.21
N PHE A 155 1.76 6.16 7.25
CA PHE A 155 2.30 5.47 6.08
C PHE A 155 1.74 4.05 5.92
N LEU A 156 1.80 3.55 4.70
CA LEU A 156 1.56 2.15 4.35
C LEU A 156 2.84 1.56 3.76
N ASN A 157 3.23 0.36 4.20
CA ASN A 157 4.34 -0.36 3.61
C ASN A 157 4.04 -0.73 2.16
N LEU A 158 4.94 -0.36 1.24
CA LEU A 158 4.76 -0.61 -0.19
C LEU A 158 4.93 -2.10 -0.55
N PRO A 159 4.27 -2.55 -1.63
CA PRO A 159 4.53 -3.84 -2.24
C PRO A 159 5.91 -3.87 -2.93
N TYR A 160 6.33 -5.06 -3.39
CA TYR A 160 7.56 -5.26 -4.17
C TYR A 160 8.88 -4.92 -3.47
N TYR A 161 8.93 -4.94 -2.13
CA TYR A 161 10.22 -4.98 -1.44
C TYR A 161 11.01 -6.22 -1.88
N ASN A 162 12.26 -6.04 -2.35
CA ASN A 162 13.04 -7.06 -3.04
C ASN A 162 12.27 -7.67 -4.22
N SER A 163 12.03 -6.87 -5.26
CA SER A 163 11.11 -7.17 -6.35
C SER A 163 11.37 -8.50 -7.08
N LYS A 164 12.62 -8.99 -7.08
CA LYS A 164 13.01 -10.27 -7.72
C LYS A 164 12.56 -11.51 -6.94
N SER A 165 12.39 -11.38 -5.61
CA SER A 165 11.99 -12.48 -4.72
C SER A 165 10.99 -12.05 -3.65
N THR A 166 10.15 -11.06 -3.99
CA THR A 166 9.21 -10.47 -3.04
C THR A 166 8.13 -11.45 -2.60
N THR A 167 7.73 -11.33 -1.33
CA THR A 167 6.50 -11.95 -0.81
C THR A 167 5.32 -10.96 -0.79
N ARG A 168 5.55 -9.70 -1.22
CA ARG A 168 4.59 -8.59 -1.23
C ARG A 168 4.23 -8.23 -2.66
N TYR A 169 3.60 -9.14 -3.37
CA TYR A 169 3.28 -9.06 -4.79
C TYR A 169 1.80 -8.74 -5.02
N ALA A 170 1.47 -8.19 -6.18
CA ALA A 170 0.09 -8.10 -6.62
C ALA A 170 -0.44 -9.48 -7.08
N TYR A 171 -1.72 -9.70 -6.89
CA TYR A 171 -2.40 -10.89 -7.41
C TYR A 171 -2.97 -10.61 -8.80
N LYS A 172 -2.77 -11.56 -9.72
CA LYS A 172 -3.48 -11.59 -11.00
C LYS A 172 -4.90 -12.11 -10.84
N ASP A 173 -5.73 -11.98 -11.87
CA ASP A 173 -7.13 -12.41 -11.86
C ASP A 173 -7.30 -13.92 -11.59
N ASP A 174 -6.28 -14.73 -11.88
CA ASP A 174 -6.23 -16.17 -11.60
C ASP A 174 -5.75 -16.48 -10.15
N GLY A 175 -5.42 -15.46 -9.38
CA GLY A 175 -4.93 -15.57 -8.01
C GLY A 175 -3.43 -15.87 -7.91
N THR A 176 -2.69 -15.92 -9.01
CA THR A 176 -1.24 -16.10 -9.00
C THR A 176 -0.50 -14.80 -8.74
N ALA A 177 0.76 -14.90 -8.30
CA ALA A 177 1.61 -13.74 -8.06
C ALA A 177 1.99 -13.04 -9.36
N ALA A 178 1.86 -11.73 -9.40
CA ALA A 178 2.33 -10.89 -10.48
C ALA A 178 3.78 -10.44 -10.22
N THR A 179 4.62 -10.52 -11.24
CA THR A 179 5.92 -9.85 -11.26
C THR A 179 5.75 -8.33 -11.28
N LEU A 180 6.81 -7.57 -11.04
CA LEU A 180 6.74 -6.11 -11.09
C LEU A 180 6.30 -5.57 -12.48
N PRO A 181 6.78 -6.10 -13.62
CA PRO A 181 6.24 -5.72 -14.93
C PRO A 181 4.75 -6.05 -15.11
N GLU A 182 4.29 -7.21 -14.64
CA GLU A 182 2.87 -7.58 -14.68
C GLU A 182 2.01 -6.68 -13.78
N PHE A 183 2.53 -6.23 -12.62
CA PHE A 183 1.86 -5.22 -11.78
C PHE A 183 1.64 -3.91 -12.54
N TYR A 184 2.64 -3.46 -13.31
CA TYR A 184 2.46 -2.26 -14.13
C TYR A 184 1.36 -2.44 -15.17
N ALA A 185 1.24 -3.63 -15.76
CA ALA A 185 0.14 -3.94 -16.69
C ALA A 185 -1.23 -4.00 -15.99
N LEU A 186 -1.29 -4.41 -14.73
CA LEU A 186 -2.52 -4.34 -13.91
C LEU A 186 -2.91 -2.90 -13.60
N TYR A 187 -1.94 -2.06 -13.28
CA TYR A 187 -2.14 -0.63 -13.02
C TYR A 187 -2.65 0.14 -14.26
N ASP A 188 -2.23 -0.25 -15.46
CA ASP A 188 -2.61 0.42 -16.73
C ASP A 188 -4.03 0.08 -17.22
N LYS A 189 -4.69 -0.93 -16.65
CA LYS A 189 -6.06 -1.32 -16.99
C LYS A 189 -7.09 -0.37 -16.37
#